data_b8460f16a8499242fbdc45d5ca71ed42
#
_entry.id   b8460f16a8499242fbdc45d5ca71ed42
#
_cell.length_a   1.000
_cell.length_b   1.000
_cell.length_c   1.000
_cell.angle_alpha   90.00
_cell.angle_beta   90.00
_cell.angle_gamma   90.00
#
_symmetry.space_group_name_H-M   'P 1'
#
loop_
_entity.id
_entity.type
_entity.pdbx_description
1 polymer ?
#
loop_
_entity_poly.entity_id
_entity_poly.type
_entity_poly.pdbx_seq_one_letter_code
_entity_poly.pdbx_strand_id
1 'polypeptide(L)'
;MRKDREKATELRRQGFSYKKIHREIGTPISTLADWFKNELWSIEIRDKLASTESLAYPEKLKRLIAIVKKKYAILHESYRKEARDEFAILKNDSLFTAGLMLYWGEGDKKVANSQIRLSNSDPSLIKVFYLFLVNVLNIPKEKIKFSLLLYPDLADMPMRNFWSSAIGIPLTQFRKSVYIRGRHPTRRLSYGVGNISVGGRKYKEKLIEWIKLCEKELGNRVLV
;
A
#
# COMPACT_ATOMS: atom_id res chain seq x y z
N MET A 1 15.74 -38.54 39.97
CA MET A 1 15.56 -37.16 39.45
C MET A 1 16.37 -37.05 38.14
N ARG A 2 15.85 -36.42 37.12
CA ARG A 2 16.57 -36.25 35.86
C ARG A 2 17.74 -35.29 36.09
N LYS A 3 18.96 -35.66 35.77
CA LYS A 3 20.19 -34.83 35.83
C LYS A 3 20.00 -33.44 35.17
N ASP A 4 19.15 -33.42 34.13
CA ASP A 4 18.85 -32.18 33.39
C ASP A 4 18.05 -31.15 34.21
N ARG A 5 17.27 -31.55 35.25
CA ARG A 5 16.48 -30.66 36.08
C ARG A 5 17.35 -29.79 37.00
N GLU A 6 18.40 -30.36 37.54
CA GLU A 6 19.33 -29.65 38.41
C GLU A 6 20.06 -28.56 37.63
N LYS A 7 20.60 -28.91 36.46
CA LYS A 7 21.27 -27.99 35.57
C LYS A 7 20.32 -26.89 35.04
N ALA A 8 19.07 -27.27 34.72
CA ALA A 8 18.04 -26.31 34.32
C ALA A 8 17.70 -25.32 35.46
N THR A 9 17.65 -25.82 36.72
CA THR A 9 17.39 -24.99 37.90
C THR A 9 18.51 -23.97 38.12
N GLU A 10 19.75 -24.42 38.00
CA GLU A 10 20.92 -23.54 38.15
C GLU A 10 20.92 -22.42 37.10
N LEU A 11 20.75 -22.78 35.80
CA LEU A 11 20.66 -21.81 34.71
C LEU A 11 19.48 -20.84 34.90
N ARG A 12 18.33 -21.35 35.39
CA ARG A 12 17.19 -20.51 35.63
C ARG A 12 17.43 -19.51 36.74
N ARG A 13 18.08 -19.92 37.85
CA ARG A 13 18.48 -19.04 38.96
C ARG A 13 19.49 -17.98 38.52
N GLN A 14 20.33 -18.28 37.54
CA GLN A 14 21.21 -17.30 36.88
C GLN A 14 20.45 -16.30 36.01
N GLY A 15 19.13 -16.39 35.91
CA GLY A 15 18.28 -15.45 35.16
C GLY A 15 18.09 -15.85 33.67
N PHE A 16 18.40 -17.08 33.29
CA PHE A 16 18.21 -17.50 31.90
C PHE A 16 16.73 -17.73 31.58
N SER A 17 16.29 -17.28 30.37
CA SER A 17 14.96 -17.59 29.85
C SER A 17 14.84 -19.07 29.49
N TYR A 18 13.63 -19.63 29.46
CA TYR A 18 13.41 -21.03 29.04
C TYR A 18 13.93 -21.29 27.64
N LYS A 19 13.86 -20.32 26.70
CA LYS A 19 14.45 -20.43 25.37
C LYS A 19 15.97 -20.57 25.40
N LYS A 20 16.64 -19.85 26.28
CA LYS A 20 18.09 -19.92 26.44
C LYS A 20 18.51 -21.24 27.09
N ILE A 21 17.79 -21.69 28.14
CA ILE A 21 18.03 -23.00 28.80
C ILE A 21 17.83 -24.14 27.79
N HIS A 22 16.78 -24.11 26.98
CA HIS A 22 16.54 -25.10 25.93
C HIS A 22 17.73 -25.19 24.94
N ARG A 23 18.32 -24.07 24.54
CA ARG A 23 19.49 -24.08 23.65
C ARG A 23 20.73 -24.68 24.29
N GLU A 24 20.91 -24.48 25.60
CA GLU A 24 22.09 -24.93 26.34
C GLU A 24 22.06 -26.43 26.68
N ILE A 25 20.88 -26.94 27.04
CA ILE A 25 20.76 -28.31 27.57
C ILE A 25 19.76 -29.20 26.80
N GLY A 26 19.11 -28.69 25.75
CA GLY A 26 18.19 -29.47 24.91
C GLY A 26 16.83 -29.78 25.54
N THR A 27 16.58 -29.46 26.80
CA THR A 27 15.32 -29.76 27.51
C THR A 27 14.17 -28.97 26.87
N PRO A 28 13.05 -29.60 26.49
CA PRO A 28 11.90 -28.91 25.89
C PRO A 28 11.36 -27.78 26.76
N ILE A 29 10.94 -26.67 26.13
CA ILE A 29 10.42 -25.48 26.82
C ILE A 29 9.17 -25.82 27.66
N SER A 30 8.30 -26.70 27.16
CA SER A 30 7.13 -27.20 27.90
C SER A 30 7.52 -27.89 29.21
N THR A 31 8.54 -28.73 29.17
CA THR A 31 9.07 -29.43 30.35
C THR A 31 9.68 -28.44 31.35
N LEU A 32 10.42 -27.45 30.88
CA LEU A 32 10.96 -26.38 31.74
C LEU A 32 9.83 -25.56 32.39
N ALA A 33 8.80 -25.23 31.60
CA ALA A 33 7.63 -24.52 32.12
C ALA A 33 6.92 -25.33 33.19
N ASP A 34 6.71 -26.64 32.99
CA ASP A 34 6.10 -27.53 33.97
C ASP A 34 6.91 -27.66 35.27
N TRP A 35 8.23 -27.72 35.16
CA TRP A 35 9.10 -27.80 36.33
C TRP A 35 9.06 -26.56 37.21
N PHE A 36 8.89 -25.38 36.60
CA PHE A 36 9.07 -24.09 37.27
C PHE A 36 7.79 -23.24 37.39
N LYS A 37 6.63 -23.75 36.92
CA LYS A 37 5.36 -22.97 36.91
C LYS A 37 4.89 -22.48 38.28
N ASN A 38 5.17 -23.25 39.33
CA ASN A 38 4.75 -22.97 40.70
C ASN A 38 5.90 -22.43 41.58
N GLU A 39 7.10 -22.24 41.04
CA GLU A 39 8.27 -21.78 41.75
C GLU A 39 8.30 -20.24 41.79
N LEU A 40 8.05 -19.65 42.98
CA LEU A 40 8.00 -18.19 43.13
C LEU A 40 9.26 -17.49 42.59
N TRP A 41 10.42 -18.02 42.92
CA TRP A 41 11.71 -17.48 42.41
C TRP A 41 11.81 -17.50 40.90
N SER A 42 11.21 -18.48 40.22
CA SER A 42 11.19 -18.54 38.75
C SER A 42 10.19 -17.57 38.13
N ILE A 43 9.10 -17.29 38.85
CA ILE A 43 8.11 -16.27 38.47
C ILE A 43 8.74 -14.89 38.54
N GLU A 44 9.46 -14.57 39.64
CA GLU A 44 10.19 -13.30 39.79
C GLU A 44 11.22 -13.09 38.65
N ILE A 45 11.96 -14.15 38.29
CA ILE A 45 12.91 -14.08 37.17
C ILE A 45 12.18 -13.85 35.85
N ARG A 46 11.01 -14.49 35.63
CA ARG A 46 10.18 -14.27 34.45
C ARG A 46 9.77 -12.81 34.33
N ASP A 47 9.27 -12.23 35.41
CA ASP A 47 8.77 -10.87 35.46
C ASP A 47 9.90 -9.84 35.29
N LYS A 48 11.06 -10.12 35.85
CA LYS A 48 12.29 -9.33 35.64
C LYS A 48 12.77 -9.39 34.18
N LEU A 49 12.73 -10.55 33.55
CA LEU A 49 13.08 -10.69 32.12
C LEU A 49 12.06 -9.98 31.24
N ALA A 50 10.77 -10.08 31.55
CA ALA A 50 9.71 -9.40 30.82
C ALA A 50 9.83 -7.88 30.91
N SER A 51 10.12 -7.33 32.10
CA SER A 51 10.35 -5.89 32.26
C SER A 51 11.58 -5.39 31.51
N THR A 52 12.68 -6.14 31.54
CA THR A 52 13.89 -5.81 30.78
C THR A 52 13.67 -5.84 29.27
N GLU A 53 12.91 -6.83 28.78
CA GLU A 53 12.57 -6.95 27.37
C GLU A 53 11.60 -5.84 26.93
N SER A 54 10.65 -5.47 27.78
CA SER A 54 9.72 -4.36 27.56
C SER A 54 10.46 -3.02 27.44
N LEU A 55 11.44 -2.76 28.26
CA LEU A 55 12.27 -1.54 28.19
C LEU A 55 13.15 -1.49 26.92
N ALA A 56 13.62 -2.62 26.42
CA ALA A 56 14.43 -2.70 25.20
C ALA A 56 13.60 -2.71 23.91
N TYR A 57 12.29 -3.00 24.01
CA TYR A 57 11.39 -3.17 22.84
C TYR A 57 11.28 -1.91 21.96
N PRO A 58 11.11 -0.69 22.50
CA PRO A 58 11.02 0.51 21.68
C PRO A 58 12.26 0.75 20.81
N GLU A 59 13.47 0.52 21.34
CA GLU A 59 14.70 0.67 20.57
C GLU A 59 14.86 -0.38 19.47
N LYS A 60 14.51 -1.63 19.75
CA LYS A 60 14.49 -2.70 18.74
C LYS A 60 13.49 -2.36 17.63
N LEU A 61 12.30 -1.89 18.00
CA LEU A 61 11.26 -1.49 17.05
C LEU A 61 11.72 -0.32 16.18
N LYS A 62 12.33 0.72 16.75
CA LYS A 62 12.90 1.85 15.99
C LYS A 62 13.94 1.38 14.97
N ARG A 63 14.86 0.49 15.36
CA ARG A 63 15.86 -0.09 14.45
C ARG A 63 15.22 -0.88 13.31
N LEU A 64 14.23 -1.73 13.60
CA LEU A 64 13.50 -2.48 12.58
C LEU A 64 12.78 -1.55 11.61
N ILE A 65 12.08 -0.54 12.11
CA ILE A 65 11.41 0.47 11.28
C ILE A 65 12.42 1.19 10.38
N ALA A 66 13.58 1.57 10.91
CA ALA A 66 14.63 2.23 10.12
C ALA A 66 15.17 1.34 8.99
N ILE A 67 15.41 0.04 9.27
CA ILE A 67 15.85 -0.93 8.27
C ILE A 67 14.79 -1.09 7.17
N VAL A 68 13.53 -1.27 7.56
CA VAL A 68 12.41 -1.40 6.63
C VAL A 68 12.26 -0.13 5.78
N LYS A 69 12.32 1.05 6.41
CA LYS A 69 12.25 2.34 5.70
C LYS A 69 13.37 2.49 4.67
N LYS A 70 14.61 2.11 5.04
CA LYS A 70 15.77 2.15 4.13
C LYS A 70 15.57 1.20 2.94
N LYS A 71 15.11 -0.03 3.19
CA LYS A 71 14.80 -1.02 2.13
C LYS A 71 13.76 -0.46 1.13
N TYR A 72 12.67 0.11 1.64
CA TYR A 72 11.64 0.68 0.76
C TYR A 72 12.12 1.94 0.03
N ALA A 73 12.97 2.76 0.64
CA ALA A 73 13.55 3.93 -0.04
C ALA A 73 14.38 3.52 -1.26
N ILE A 74 15.21 2.48 -1.13
CA ILE A 74 16.00 1.93 -2.25
C ILE A 74 15.07 1.37 -3.34
N LEU A 75 14.03 0.62 -2.94
CA LEU A 75 13.06 0.06 -3.88
C LEU A 75 12.28 1.15 -4.62
N HIS A 76 11.83 2.20 -3.93
CA HIS A 76 11.12 3.32 -4.57
C HIS A 76 12.06 4.10 -5.52
N GLU A 77 13.33 4.26 -5.17
CA GLU A 77 14.30 4.88 -6.08
C GLU A 77 14.53 4.06 -7.34
N SER A 78 14.53 2.73 -7.25
CA SER A 78 14.61 1.91 -8.46
C SER A 78 13.41 2.11 -9.40
N TYR A 79 12.21 2.31 -8.87
CA TYR A 79 11.01 2.63 -9.67
C TYR A 79 11.11 4.01 -10.33
N ARG A 80 11.66 5.00 -9.63
CA ARG A 80 11.90 6.33 -10.20
C ARG A 80 12.97 6.31 -11.28
N LYS A 81 14.03 5.53 -11.07
CA LYS A 81 15.06 5.33 -12.09
C LYS A 81 14.47 4.71 -13.37
N GLU A 82 13.72 3.61 -13.22
CA GLU A 82 12.98 2.97 -14.33
C GLU A 82 12.10 4.00 -15.07
N ALA A 83 11.38 4.85 -14.33
CA ALA A 83 10.54 5.89 -14.92
C ALA A 83 11.35 6.94 -15.71
N ARG A 84 12.53 7.33 -15.25
CA ARG A 84 13.41 8.27 -15.98
C ARG A 84 13.89 7.67 -17.29
N ASP A 85 14.27 6.41 -17.28
CA ASP A 85 14.74 5.70 -18.46
C ASP A 85 13.61 5.56 -19.51
N GLU A 86 12.40 5.21 -19.06
CA GLU A 86 11.22 5.11 -19.92
C GLU A 86 10.73 6.46 -20.46
N PHE A 87 10.86 7.54 -19.70
CA PHE A 87 10.35 8.86 -20.09
C PHE A 87 10.94 9.35 -21.40
N ALA A 88 12.22 9.11 -21.62
CA ALA A 88 12.91 9.51 -22.86
C ALA A 88 12.25 8.91 -24.12
N ILE A 89 11.70 7.70 -24.00
CA ILE A 89 11.02 6.98 -25.08
C ILE A 89 9.56 7.39 -25.17
N LEU A 90 8.87 7.46 -24.03
CA LEU A 90 7.41 7.62 -23.96
C LEU A 90 6.94 9.06 -24.17
N LYS A 91 7.77 10.07 -23.94
CA LYS A 91 7.34 11.49 -23.97
C LYS A 91 6.76 11.96 -25.31
N ASN A 92 7.05 11.27 -26.41
CA ASN A 92 6.51 11.55 -27.74
C ASN A 92 5.26 10.71 -28.07
N ASP A 93 4.86 9.80 -27.19
CA ASP A 93 3.63 9.01 -27.35
C ASP A 93 2.41 9.83 -26.92
N SER A 94 1.41 9.91 -27.80
CA SER A 94 0.22 10.73 -27.56
C SER A 94 -0.63 10.19 -26.39
N LEU A 95 -0.74 8.87 -26.24
CA LEU A 95 -1.51 8.25 -25.16
C LEU A 95 -0.80 8.43 -23.82
N PHE A 96 0.54 8.32 -23.81
CA PHE A 96 1.33 8.62 -22.62
C PHE A 96 1.11 10.07 -22.17
N THR A 97 1.25 11.03 -23.09
CA THR A 97 1.09 12.46 -22.79
C THR A 97 -0.32 12.75 -22.30
N ALA A 98 -1.35 12.27 -23.01
CA ALA A 98 -2.75 12.45 -22.60
C ALA A 98 -3.02 11.87 -21.20
N GLY A 99 -2.65 10.60 -20.97
CA GLY A 99 -2.88 9.94 -19.69
C GLY A 99 -2.11 10.58 -18.52
N LEU A 100 -0.88 11.03 -18.76
CA LEU A 100 -0.06 11.73 -17.77
C LEU A 100 -0.67 13.08 -17.41
N MET A 101 -1.13 13.87 -18.39
CA MET A 101 -1.76 15.17 -18.17
C MET A 101 -3.10 15.03 -17.44
N LEU A 102 -3.91 14.03 -17.82
CA LEU A 102 -5.15 13.72 -17.09
C LEU A 102 -4.88 13.40 -15.62
N TYR A 103 -3.85 12.60 -15.36
CA TYR A 103 -3.49 12.28 -13.97
C TYR A 103 -2.89 13.48 -13.24
N TRP A 104 -2.15 14.33 -13.91
CA TRP A 104 -1.62 15.55 -13.33
C TRP A 104 -2.73 16.55 -12.97
N GLY A 105 -3.78 16.68 -13.79
CA GLY A 105 -4.95 17.53 -13.50
C GLY A 105 -5.85 16.94 -12.43
N GLU A 106 -6.36 15.72 -12.65
CA GLU A 106 -7.49 15.13 -11.93
C GLU A 106 -7.10 13.99 -10.96
N GLY A 107 -5.85 13.54 -10.99
CA GLY A 107 -5.41 12.37 -10.22
C GLY A 107 -5.05 12.68 -8.77
N ASP A 108 -5.19 11.67 -7.89
CA ASP A 108 -4.67 11.72 -6.53
C ASP A 108 -3.14 11.65 -6.52
N LYS A 109 -2.49 12.79 -6.33
CA LYS A 109 -1.01 12.92 -6.30
C LYS A 109 -0.38 12.59 -4.95
N LYS A 110 -1.16 12.29 -3.92
CA LYS A 110 -0.65 12.00 -2.58
C LYS A 110 0.17 10.71 -2.57
N VAL A 111 1.50 10.84 -2.45
CA VAL A 111 2.45 9.72 -2.53
C VAL A 111 2.25 8.71 -1.39
N ALA A 112 1.78 9.15 -0.22
CA ALA A 112 1.47 8.24 0.89
C ALA A 112 0.41 7.18 0.51
N ASN A 113 -0.50 7.53 -0.41
CA ASN A 113 -1.45 6.58 -0.98
C ASN A 113 -0.75 5.78 -2.08
N SER A 114 -0.51 4.50 -1.85
CA SER A 114 0.06 3.61 -2.87
C SER A 114 -0.92 3.30 -4.03
N GLN A 115 -2.04 3.98 -4.08
CA GLN A 115 -3.10 3.78 -5.07
C GLN A 115 -3.10 4.92 -6.10
N ILE A 116 -3.19 4.56 -7.37
CA ILE A 116 -3.56 5.48 -8.45
C ILE A 116 -5.08 5.60 -8.42
N ARG A 117 -5.58 6.82 -8.44
CA ARG A 117 -7.01 7.13 -8.50
C ARG A 117 -7.24 8.36 -9.35
N LEU A 118 -8.25 8.29 -10.21
CA LEU A 118 -8.75 9.42 -10.99
C LEU A 118 -10.27 9.36 -10.99
N SER A 119 -10.93 10.50 -10.78
CA SER A 119 -12.37 10.63 -10.76
C SER A 119 -12.80 11.73 -11.72
N ASN A 120 -13.74 11.44 -12.59
CA ASN A 120 -14.31 12.43 -13.49
C ASN A 120 -15.76 12.04 -13.88
N SER A 121 -16.54 13.03 -14.32
CA SER A 121 -17.91 12.82 -14.84
C SER A 121 -17.94 12.55 -16.34
N ASP A 122 -16.83 12.74 -17.04
CA ASP A 122 -16.70 12.47 -18.48
C ASP A 122 -16.20 11.03 -18.72
N PRO A 123 -17.04 10.16 -19.31
CA PRO A 123 -16.63 8.79 -19.63
C PRO A 123 -15.49 8.71 -20.65
N SER A 124 -15.40 9.66 -21.58
CA SER A 124 -14.35 9.68 -22.61
C SER A 124 -12.98 9.93 -21.99
N LEU A 125 -12.92 10.86 -21.03
CA LEU A 125 -11.71 11.13 -20.24
C LEU A 125 -11.27 9.89 -19.45
N ILE A 126 -12.20 9.24 -18.77
CA ILE A 126 -11.93 8.00 -18.01
C ILE A 126 -11.47 6.88 -18.95
N LYS A 127 -12.05 6.76 -20.15
CA LYS A 127 -11.64 5.77 -21.16
C LYS A 127 -10.19 5.98 -21.61
N VAL A 128 -9.81 7.22 -21.91
CA VAL A 128 -8.41 7.55 -22.28
C VAL A 128 -7.47 7.17 -21.13
N PHE A 129 -7.83 7.50 -19.91
CA PHE A 129 -7.01 7.14 -18.75
C PHE A 129 -6.95 5.62 -18.53
N TYR A 130 -8.05 4.90 -18.75
CA TYR A 130 -8.06 3.43 -18.70
C TYR A 130 -7.09 2.83 -19.73
N LEU A 131 -7.14 3.32 -20.98
CA LEU A 131 -6.20 2.87 -22.02
C LEU A 131 -4.73 3.18 -21.66
N PHE A 132 -4.46 4.33 -21.07
CA PHE A 132 -3.14 4.68 -20.56
C PHE A 132 -2.68 3.68 -19.47
N LEU A 133 -3.53 3.32 -18.51
CA LEU A 133 -3.19 2.34 -17.48
C LEU A 133 -2.85 0.97 -18.08
N VAL A 134 -3.61 0.54 -19.10
CA VAL A 134 -3.42 -0.78 -19.72
C VAL A 134 -2.22 -0.80 -20.67
N ASN A 135 -2.14 0.16 -21.58
CA ASN A 135 -1.20 0.10 -22.72
C ASN A 135 0.16 0.75 -22.43
N VAL A 136 0.19 1.75 -21.54
CA VAL A 136 1.45 2.44 -21.20
C VAL A 136 2.03 1.90 -19.89
N LEU A 137 1.24 1.85 -18.84
CA LEU A 137 1.69 1.29 -17.56
C LEU A 137 1.68 -0.24 -17.51
N ASN A 138 1.18 -0.90 -18.55
CA ASN A 138 1.08 -2.37 -18.66
C ASN A 138 0.39 -2.99 -17.43
N ILE A 139 -0.65 -2.34 -16.92
CA ILE A 139 -1.40 -2.83 -15.76
C ILE A 139 -2.39 -3.90 -16.23
N PRO A 140 -2.36 -5.11 -15.64
CA PRO A 140 -3.35 -6.12 -15.91
C PRO A 140 -4.77 -5.60 -15.68
N LYS A 141 -5.67 -5.80 -16.64
CA LYS A 141 -7.05 -5.27 -16.61
C LYS A 141 -7.78 -5.65 -15.32
N GLU A 142 -7.57 -6.85 -14.82
CA GLU A 142 -8.24 -7.42 -13.64
C GLU A 142 -7.88 -6.65 -12.34
N LYS A 143 -6.74 -5.98 -12.31
CA LYS A 143 -6.27 -5.16 -11.17
C LYS A 143 -6.95 -3.79 -11.14
N ILE A 144 -7.45 -3.32 -12.27
CA ILE A 144 -8.13 -2.03 -12.38
C ILE A 144 -9.53 -2.19 -11.82
N LYS A 145 -9.91 -1.32 -10.88
CA LYS A 145 -11.24 -1.31 -10.28
C LYS A 145 -11.93 0.01 -10.61
N PHE A 146 -13.25 -0.09 -10.78
CA PHE A 146 -14.10 1.03 -11.06
C PHE A 146 -15.19 1.18 -9.99
N SER A 147 -15.61 2.38 -9.68
CA SER A 147 -16.73 2.65 -8.78
C SER A 147 -17.42 3.95 -9.16
N LEU A 148 -18.67 4.08 -8.78
CA LEU A 148 -19.48 5.27 -9.06
C LEU A 148 -19.75 6.06 -7.79
N LEU A 149 -19.73 7.38 -7.91
CA LEU A 149 -20.33 8.30 -6.97
C LEU A 149 -21.65 8.76 -7.58
N LEU A 150 -22.75 8.37 -6.97
CA LEU A 150 -24.11 8.61 -7.49
C LEU A 150 -24.86 9.56 -6.59
N TYR A 151 -25.77 10.31 -7.18
CA TYR A 151 -26.80 11.03 -6.42
C TYR A 151 -27.94 10.06 -6.05
N PRO A 152 -28.69 10.32 -4.95
CA PRO A 152 -29.71 9.38 -4.45
C PRO A 152 -30.84 9.07 -5.43
N ASP A 153 -31.08 9.92 -6.41
CA ASP A 153 -32.08 9.76 -7.47
C ASP A 153 -31.59 8.93 -8.67
N LEU A 154 -30.32 8.57 -8.73
CA LEU A 154 -29.75 7.75 -9.79
C LEU A 154 -29.77 6.26 -9.39
N ALA A 155 -30.36 5.43 -10.26
CA ALA A 155 -30.38 3.99 -10.07
C ALA A 155 -29.00 3.36 -10.37
N ASP A 156 -28.47 2.51 -9.47
CA ASP A 156 -27.13 1.96 -9.56
C ASP A 156 -26.87 1.16 -10.84
N MET A 157 -27.73 0.16 -11.13
CA MET A 157 -27.50 -0.74 -12.26
C MET A 157 -27.54 -0.05 -13.64
N PRO A 158 -28.50 0.83 -13.94
CA PRO A 158 -28.47 1.60 -15.18
C PRO A 158 -27.19 2.42 -15.35
N MET A 159 -26.72 3.07 -14.29
CA MET A 159 -25.49 3.86 -14.33
C MET A 159 -24.26 2.97 -14.53
N ARG A 160 -24.18 1.83 -13.87
CA ARG A 160 -23.09 0.86 -14.07
C ARG A 160 -23.05 0.34 -15.49
N ASN A 161 -24.20 0.02 -16.08
CA ASN A 161 -24.30 -0.44 -17.46
C ASN A 161 -23.82 0.65 -18.44
N PHE A 162 -24.28 1.89 -18.24
CA PHE A 162 -23.84 3.04 -19.03
C PHE A 162 -22.30 3.18 -19.00
N TRP A 163 -21.71 3.25 -17.80
CA TRP A 163 -20.29 3.40 -17.65
C TRP A 163 -19.49 2.20 -18.17
N SER A 164 -19.97 0.98 -17.94
CA SER A 164 -19.35 -0.24 -18.47
C SER A 164 -19.26 -0.21 -19.99
N SER A 165 -20.35 0.15 -20.69
CA SER A 165 -20.38 0.28 -22.14
C SER A 165 -19.50 1.41 -22.65
N ALA A 166 -19.52 2.57 -21.99
CA ALA A 166 -18.77 3.74 -22.42
C ALA A 166 -17.26 3.56 -22.34
N ILE A 167 -16.75 2.94 -21.26
CA ILE A 167 -15.31 2.81 -21.01
C ILE A 167 -14.75 1.43 -21.39
N GLY A 168 -15.60 0.40 -21.56
CA GLY A 168 -15.17 -0.96 -21.88
C GLY A 168 -14.65 -1.76 -20.69
N ILE A 169 -15.04 -1.40 -19.45
CA ILE A 169 -14.69 -2.14 -18.23
C ILE A 169 -15.86 -3.06 -17.85
N PRO A 170 -15.65 -4.39 -17.69
CA PRO A 170 -16.73 -5.30 -17.34
C PRO A 170 -17.28 -5.06 -15.93
N LEU A 171 -18.55 -5.30 -15.71
CA LEU A 171 -19.24 -5.08 -14.43
C LEU A 171 -18.59 -5.83 -13.25
N THR A 172 -17.87 -6.91 -13.50
CA THR A 172 -17.11 -7.68 -12.49
C THR A 172 -15.98 -6.89 -11.87
N GLN A 173 -15.50 -5.81 -12.50
CA GLN A 173 -14.48 -4.91 -11.96
C GLN A 173 -15.09 -3.72 -11.21
N PHE A 174 -16.41 -3.58 -11.22
CA PHE A 174 -17.10 -2.53 -10.49
C PHE A 174 -17.18 -2.87 -8.99
N ARG A 175 -16.75 -1.92 -8.16
CA ARG A 175 -16.99 -1.94 -6.73
C ARG A 175 -18.37 -1.37 -6.42
N LYS A 176 -18.82 -1.53 -5.19
CA LYS A 176 -20.07 -0.92 -4.68
C LYS A 176 -20.03 0.59 -4.93
N SER A 177 -21.13 1.11 -5.50
CA SER A 177 -21.28 2.56 -5.69
C SER A 177 -21.49 3.27 -4.36
N VAL A 178 -21.08 4.52 -4.31
CA VAL A 178 -21.24 5.39 -3.12
C VAL A 178 -22.24 6.47 -3.46
N TYR A 179 -23.23 6.68 -2.59
CA TYR A 179 -24.21 7.73 -2.76
C TYR A 179 -23.79 9.00 -2.03
N ILE A 180 -23.79 10.11 -2.79
CA ILE A 180 -23.43 11.43 -2.26
C ILE A 180 -24.70 12.05 -1.64
N ARG A 181 -24.66 12.31 -0.35
CA ARG A 181 -25.67 13.14 0.33
C ARG A 181 -25.25 14.60 0.20
N GLY A 182 -25.60 15.23 -0.94
CA GLY A 182 -25.25 16.61 -1.23
C GLY A 182 -26.30 17.60 -0.78
N ARG A 183 -25.87 18.82 -0.42
CA ARG A 183 -26.74 19.95 -0.01
C ARG A 183 -27.28 20.77 -1.19
N HIS A 184 -26.79 20.58 -2.42
CA HIS A 184 -27.18 21.38 -3.58
C HIS A 184 -27.84 20.57 -4.68
N PRO A 185 -29.16 20.72 -4.91
CA PRO A 185 -29.91 20.01 -5.95
C PRO A 185 -29.70 20.56 -7.37
N THR A 186 -28.98 21.67 -7.56
CA THR A 186 -29.05 22.47 -8.80
C THR A 186 -28.03 22.10 -9.89
N ARG A 187 -27.03 21.23 -9.62
CA ARG A 187 -26.07 20.77 -10.64
C ARG A 187 -25.87 19.25 -10.50
N ARG A 188 -26.87 18.49 -10.96
CA ARG A 188 -26.81 17.04 -10.96
C ARG A 188 -26.13 16.56 -12.25
N LEU A 189 -25.16 15.67 -12.09
CA LEU A 189 -24.54 14.98 -13.23
C LEU A 189 -25.39 13.79 -13.59
N SER A 190 -25.85 13.72 -14.86
CA SER A 190 -26.83 12.73 -15.35
C SER A 190 -26.40 11.28 -15.13
N TYR A 191 -25.10 11.01 -15.05
CA TYR A 191 -24.55 9.65 -14.92
C TYR A 191 -23.66 9.48 -13.68
N GLY A 192 -23.68 10.45 -12.77
CA GLY A 192 -22.80 10.45 -11.62
C GLY A 192 -21.32 10.71 -11.98
N VAL A 193 -20.41 10.32 -11.09
CA VAL A 193 -18.96 10.45 -11.28
C VAL A 193 -18.30 9.08 -11.28
N GLY A 194 -17.60 8.77 -12.35
CA GLY A 194 -16.78 7.57 -12.47
C GLY A 194 -15.46 7.73 -11.71
N ASN A 195 -15.08 6.70 -10.97
CA ASN A 195 -13.81 6.62 -10.27
C ASN A 195 -13.06 5.37 -10.69
N ILE A 196 -11.94 5.54 -11.39
CA ILE A 196 -11.03 4.46 -11.77
C ILE A 196 -9.88 4.40 -10.77
N SER A 197 -9.52 3.20 -10.33
CA SER A 197 -8.48 3.03 -9.33
C SER A 197 -7.69 1.73 -9.50
N VAL A 198 -6.40 1.78 -9.18
CA VAL A 198 -5.52 0.61 -9.14
C VAL A 198 -4.50 0.76 -8.01
N GLY A 199 -4.26 -0.32 -7.28
CA GLY A 199 -3.22 -0.38 -6.27
C GLY A 199 -1.86 -0.70 -6.88
N GLY A 200 -0.80 -0.10 -6.33
CA GLY A 200 0.56 -0.43 -6.74
C GLY A 200 1.53 0.74 -6.57
N ARG A 201 2.38 0.64 -5.56
CA ARG A 201 3.38 1.66 -5.26
C ARG A 201 4.30 1.94 -6.44
N LYS A 202 4.73 0.90 -7.17
CA LYS A 202 5.56 1.03 -8.37
C LYS A 202 4.96 2.01 -9.38
N TYR A 203 3.71 1.79 -9.75
CA TYR A 203 3.02 2.64 -10.72
C TYR A 203 2.84 4.07 -10.24
N LYS A 204 2.55 4.25 -8.96
CA LYS A 204 2.41 5.57 -8.34
C LYS A 204 3.72 6.35 -8.37
N GLU A 205 4.85 5.73 -8.01
CA GLU A 205 6.17 6.35 -8.06
C GLU A 205 6.53 6.75 -9.49
N LYS A 206 6.27 5.87 -10.48
CA LYS A 206 6.50 6.19 -11.91
C LYS A 206 5.71 7.41 -12.35
N LEU A 207 4.41 7.45 -12.10
CA LEU A 207 3.55 8.58 -12.47
C LEU A 207 4.02 9.91 -11.87
N ILE A 208 4.37 9.90 -10.59
CA ILE A 208 4.85 11.13 -9.93
C ILE A 208 6.21 11.56 -10.50
N GLU A 209 7.09 10.62 -10.82
CA GLU A 209 8.39 10.94 -11.43
C GLU A 209 8.21 11.50 -12.84
N TRP A 210 7.34 10.89 -13.67
CA TRP A 210 7.04 11.38 -15.00
C TRP A 210 6.42 12.80 -15.00
N ILE A 211 5.53 13.11 -14.03
CA ILE A 211 5.00 14.46 -13.85
C ILE A 211 6.14 15.46 -13.61
N LYS A 212 7.08 15.15 -12.71
CA LYS A 212 8.23 16.03 -12.42
C LYS A 212 9.14 16.22 -13.64
N LEU A 213 9.37 15.16 -14.41
CA LEU A 213 10.17 15.24 -15.62
C LEU A 213 9.50 16.09 -16.69
N CYS A 214 8.18 15.93 -16.86
CA CYS A 214 7.37 16.71 -17.77
C CYS A 214 7.33 18.19 -17.37
N GLU A 215 7.12 18.47 -16.07
CA GLU A 215 7.17 19.84 -15.52
C GLU A 215 8.51 20.52 -15.83
N LYS A 216 9.63 19.82 -15.60
CA LYS A 216 10.96 20.32 -15.89
C LYS A 216 11.16 20.58 -17.39
N GLU A 217 10.73 19.65 -18.27
CA GLU A 217 10.89 19.80 -19.72
C GLU A 217 10.05 20.95 -20.26
N LEU A 218 8.81 21.11 -19.80
CA LEU A 218 7.93 22.21 -20.20
C LEU A 218 8.40 23.55 -19.65
N GLY A 219 8.82 23.61 -18.38
CA GLY A 219 9.37 24.82 -17.79
C GLY A 219 10.61 25.35 -18.49
N ASN A 220 11.47 24.46 -18.99
CA ASN A 220 12.64 24.86 -19.76
C ASN A 220 12.31 25.42 -21.17
N ARG A 221 11.14 25.08 -21.74
CA ARG A 221 10.69 25.61 -23.04
C ARG A 221 10.13 27.04 -22.96
N VAL A 222 9.68 27.47 -21.79
CA VAL A 222 9.09 28.81 -21.60
C VAL A 222 10.16 29.90 -21.45
N LEU A 223 11.44 29.53 -21.27
CA LEU A 223 12.56 30.44 -21.07
C LEU A 223 13.41 30.69 -22.37
N VAL A 224 12.91 30.24 -23.51
CA VAL A 224 13.48 30.52 -24.85
C VAL A 224 12.47 31.29 -25.67
#